data_3ab90d70ca700efd53c0613ffdb8a372
#
_entry.id   3ab90d70ca700efd53c0613ffdb8a372
#
_cell.length_a   1.000
_cell.length_b   1.000
_cell.length_c   1.000
_cell.angle_alpha   90.00
_cell.angle_beta   90.00
_cell.angle_gamma   90.00
#
_symmetry.space_group_name_H-M   'P 1'
#
loop_
_entity.id
_entity.type
_entity.pdbx_description
1 polymer ?
#
loop_
_entity_poly.entity_id
_entity_poly.type
_entity_poly.pdbx_seq_one_letter_code
_entity_poly.pdbx_strand_id
1 'polypeptide(L)'
;MNSQWLEGTVRHRRKYPVQHEFSYSTGMLALDTDEWDTVSGVSPLFSLERFNWISLKRRDYFRPDTGDLSVAVRDHVEEATGWRPDGEVELITHPRYFGYVFNPVSFYFCYRSGERPADGVVPKVIVAQITNTPWHDRHVYCLETIGAEPNQAGWRTERFGFSKRFHVSPFNGMNQHYEWTFSFRGPDLRIHMNVLEGDRKHFDATLVVQRTPLNRKDVHRSLRKFPLEAFKVVAGIYWHALRLKLKGAPFYSHPDKLPEDDSAYRRGHDDSGLDVTSSETNDKIRGRVSSWRT
;
A
#
# COMPACT_ATOMS: atom_id res chain seq x y z
N MET A 1 5.54 -12.73 20.11
CA MET A 1 5.21 -11.54 19.31
C MET A 1 5.43 -11.91 17.85
N ASN A 2 4.39 -11.81 17.02
CA ASN A 2 4.42 -12.13 15.59
C ASN A 2 4.91 -10.94 14.77
N SER A 3 4.72 -9.72 15.29
CA SER A 3 5.13 -8.48 14.62
C SER A 3 6.59 -8.47 14.24
N GLN A 4 6.90 -7.94 13.04
CA GLN A 4 8.19 -7.99 12.41
C GLN A 4 8.63 -6.61 11.91
N TRP A 5 9.92 -6.44 11.66
CA TRP A 5 10.48 -5.31 10.95
C TRP A 5 10.82 -5.69 9.52
N LEU A 6 10.41 -4.86 8.57
CA LEU A 6 10.74 -5.01 7.17
C LEU A 6 11.82 -4.02 6.78
N GLU A 7 12.90 -4.50 6.20
CA GLU A 7 13.99 -3.66 5.71
C GLU A 7 14.28 -3.97 4.24
N GLY A 8 14.49 -2.93 3.44
CA GLY A 8 14.76 -3.12 2.03
C GLY A 8 14.82 -1.83 1.23
N THR A 9 14.31 -1.86 0.01
CA THR A 9 14.38 -0.75 -0.94
C THR A 9 13.05 -0.50 -1.63
N VAL A 10 12.78 0.76 -1.92
CA VAL A 10 11.72 1.21 -2.81
C VAL A 10 12.37 1.85 -4.03
N ARG A 11 11.91 1.47 -5.21
CA ARG A 11 12.27 2.10 -6.48
C ARG A 11 11.01 2.64 -7.14
N HIS A 12 11.07 3.89 -7.59
CA HIS A 12 10.07 4.53 -8.43
C HIS A 12 10.65 4.86 -9.78
N ARG A 13 9.94 4.53 -10.84
CA ARG A 13 10.36 4.83 -12.20
C ARG A 13 9.19 5.36 -13.01
N ARG A 14 9.29 6.64 -13.37
CA ARG A 14 8.41 7.28 -14.36
C ARG A 14 9.02 7.12 -15.74
N LYS A 15 8.24 6.62 -16.68
CA LYS A 15 8.65 6.42 -18.07
C LYS A 15 8.09 7.51 -18.99
N TYR A 16 6.89 7.99 -18.71
CA TYR A 16 6.18 8.96 -19.53
C TYR A 16 5.42 9.96 -18.65
N PRO A 17 5.22 11.24 -19.09
CA PRO A 17 5.80 11.90 -20.27
C PRO A 17 7.28 12.24 -20.12
N VAL A 18 7.80 12.33 -18.90
CA VAL A 18 9.19 12.66 -18.60
C VAL A 18 9.81 11.53 -17.81
N GLN A 19 10.93 10.99 -18.32
CA GLN A 19 11.64 9.89 -17.64
C GLN A 19 12.29 10.40 -16.35
N HIS A 20 12.04 9.65 -15.28
CA HIS A 20 12.63 9.89 -13.98
C HIS A 20 12.65 8.61 -13.15
N GLU A 21 13.80 8.31 -12.55
CA GLU A 21 13.97 7.14 -11.68
C GLU A 21 14.68 7.55 -10.40
N PHE A 22 14.24 6.97 -9.27
CA PHE A 22 14.94 7.09 -8.00
C PHE A 22 14.66 5.84 -7.14
N SER A 23 15.63 5.54 -6.28
CA SER A 23 15.54 4.44 -5.32
C SER A 23 16.07 4.89 -3.97
N TYR A 24 15.49 4.35 -2.91
CA TYR A 24 15.90 4.65 -1.54
C TYR A 24 15.69 3.43 -0.62
N SER A 25 16.45 3.39 0.48
CA SER A 25 16.26 2.39 1.52
C SER A 25 14.98 2.68 2.31
N THR A 26 14.28 1.63 2.70
CA THR A 26 13.04 1.75 3.48
C THR A 26 13.05 0.80 4.66
N GLY A 27 12.39 1.22 5.75
CA GLY A 27 12.04 0.40 6.89
C GLY A 27 10.56 0.55 7.19
N MET A 28 9.87 -0.58 7.31
CA MET A 28 8.44 -0.64 7.59
C MET A 28 8.18 -1.57 8.77
N LEU A 29 7.06 -1.37 9.43
CA LEU A 29 6.56 -2.28 10.44
C LEU A 29 5.59 -3.26 9.75
N ALA A 30 5.74 -4.54 10.03
CA ALA A 30 4.77 -5.59 9.77
C ALA A 30 4.17 -5.96 11.13
N LEU A 31 3.03 -5.36 11.45
CA LEU A 31 2.34 -5.47 12.73
C LEU A 31 1.23 -6.51 12.63
N ASP A 32 1.28 -7.53 13.49
CA ASP A 32 0.08 -8.31 13.79
C ASP A 32 -0.92 -7.38 14.50
N THR A 33 -2.07 -7.15 13.88
CA THR A 33 -3.06 -6.19 14.40
C THR A 33 -3.61 -6.60 15.76
N ASP A 34 -3.57 -7.89 16.11
CA ASP A 34 -3.97 -8.39 17.43
C ASP A 34 -2.93 -8.05 18.51
N GLU A 35 -1.69 -7.68 18.11
CA GLU A 35 -0.63 -7.20 19.00
C GLU A 35 -0.61 -5.65 19.13
N TRP A 36 -1.61 -4.93 18.62
CA TRP A 36 -1.63 -3.47 18.59
C TRP A 36 -1.26 -2.86 19.94
N ASP A 37 -1.94 -3.28 21.02
CA ASP A 37 -1.74 -2.68 22.35
C ASP A 37 -0.41 -3.03 23.01
N THR A 38 0.25 -4.10 22.58
CA THR A 38 1.46 -4.65 23.20
C THR A 38 2.74 -4.32 22.44
N VAL A 39 2.67 -4.04 21.13
CA VAL A 39 3.85 -3.85 20.26
C VAL A 39 4.79 -2.75 20.73
N SER A 40 4.27 -1.70 21.35
CA SER A 40 5.11 -0.59 21.86
C SER A 40 6.01 -0.99 23.04
N GLY A 41 5.70 -2.10 23.72
CA GLY A 41 6.52 -2.65 24.81
C GLY A 41 7.91 -3.11 24.37
N VAL A 42 8.17 -3.24 23.07
CA VAL A 42 9.46 -3.65 22.52
C VAL A 42 10.58 -2.62 22.82
N SER A 43 10.24 -1.35 22.95
CA SER A 43 11.21 -0.29 23.23
C SER A 43 10.57 0.95 23.88
N PRO A 44 11.22 1.62 24.85
CA PRO A 44 10.75 2.89 25.39
C PRO A 44 10.74 4.03 24.36
N LEU A 45 11.40 3.87 23.22
CA LEU A 45 11.41 4.85 22.12
C LEU A 45 10.25 4.62 21.12
N PHE A 46 9.39 3.65 21.39
CA PHE A 46 8.21 3.34 20.61
C PHE A 46 6.95 3.51 21.48
N SER A 47 5.92 4.17 20.97
CA SER A 47 4.65 4.35 21.69
C SER A 47 3.43 4.26 20.78
N LEU A 48 2.29 4.02 21.40
CA LEU A 48 0.97 4.12 20.78
C LEU A 48 0.29 5.42 21.21
N GLU A 49 -0.46 6.04 20.29
CA GLU A 49 -1.29 7.24 20.48
C GLU A 49 -0.57 8.49 21.01
N ARG A 50 0.67 8.36 21.45
CA ARG A 50 1.47 9.46 22.03
C ARG A 50 2.64 9.84 21.13
N PHE A 51 3.18 11.04 21.31
CA PHE A 51 4.42 11.46 20.67
C PHE A 51 5.59 10.64 21.22
N ASN A 52 6.42 10.12 20.30
CA ASN A 52 7.68 9.47 20.63
C ASN A 52 8.60 9.52 19.41
N TRP A 53 9.81 8.95 19.53
CA TRP A 53 10.75 8.79 18.42
C TRP A 53 10.17 7.92 17.30
N ILE A 54 9.51 6.81 17.66
CA ILE A 54 8.63 6.04 16.79
C ILE A 54 7.24 5.98 17.44
N SER A 55 6.20 6.11 16.66
CA SER A 55 4.84 5.93 17.17
C SER A 55 3.87 5.46 16.12
N LEU A 56 2.79 4.81 16.57
CA LEU A 56 1.61 4.49 15.80
C LEU A 56 0.43 5.26 16.38
N LYS A 57 -0.47 5.69 15.51
CA LYS A 57 -1.75 6.30 15.90
C LYS A 57 -2.88 5.64 15.13
N ARG A 58 -3.93 5.20 15.81
CA ARG A 58 -5.09 4.52 15.24
C ARG A 58 -5.69 5.32 14.07
N ARG A 59 -5.71 6.64 14.19
CA ARG A 59 -6.23 7.57 13.18
C ARG A 59 -5.52 7.52 11.81
N ASP A 60 -4.33 6.93 11.71
CA ASP A 60 -3.55 6.86 10.47
C ASP A 60 -3.99 5.68 9.59
N TYR A 61 -4.78 4.77 10.14
CA TYR A 61 -5.11 3.48 9.54
C TYR A 61 -6.59 3.34 9.18
N PHE A 62 -6.95 2.18 8.68
CA PHE A 62 -8.27 1.86 8.16
C PHE A 62 -9.39 2.15 9.16
N ARG A 63 -10.47 2.84 8.71
CA ARG A 63 -11.67 3.21 9.50
C ARG A 63 -11.30 3.71 10.91
N PRO A 64 -10.66 4.88 11.04
CA PRO A 64 -10.09 5.35 12.31
C PRO A 64 -11.13 5.53 13.43
N ASP A 65 -12.39 5.74 13.07
CA ASP A 65 -13.49 6.00 13.99
C ASP A 65 -14.18 4.72 14.50
N THR A 66 -13.75 3.54 14.01
CA THR A 66 -14.32 2.25 14.37
C THR A 66 -13.38 1.47 15.31
N GLY A 67 -13.29 1.81 16.59
CA GLY A 67 -12.64 1.02 17.63
C GLY A 67 -11.36 0.24 17.21
N ASP A 68 -11.38 -1.08 17.40
CA ASP A 68 -10.27 -1.97 17.15
C ASP A 68 -9.94 -2.13 15.65
N LEU A 69 -8.65 -2.05 15.30
CA LEU A 69 -8.19 -2.13 13.91
C LEU A 69 -8.37 -3.53 13.32
N SER A 70 -8.06 -4.56 14.10
CA SER A 70 -8.18 -5.95 13.66
C SER A 70 -9.63 -6.29 13.33
N VAL A 71 -10.55 -5.89 14.19
CA VAL A 71 -12.00 -6.08 13.99
C VAL A 71 -12.45 -5.33 12.74
N ALA A 72 -12.09 -4.06 12.60
CA ALA A 72 -12.48 -3.23 11.45
C ALA A 72 -12.03 -3.82 10.10
N VAL A 73 -10.82 -4.38 10.04
CA VAL A 73 -10.29 -5.03 8.82
C VAL A 73 -11.02 -6.35 8.55
N ARG A 74 -11.23 -7.18 9.59
CA ARG A 74 -11.93 -8.47 9.46
C ARG A 74 -13.37 -8.28 8.97
N ASP A 75 -14.10 -7.31 9.55
CA ASP A 75 -15.47 -6.98 9.14
C ASP A 75 -15.51 -6.53 7.68
N HIS A 76 -14.57 -5.67 7.27
CA HIS A 76 -14.49 -5.20 5.89
C HIS A 76 -14.20 -6.31 4.89
N VAL A 77 -13.28 -7.21 5.23
CA VAL A 77 -12.96 -8.36 4.37
C VAL A 77 -14.18 -9.28 4.25
N GLU A 78 -14.89 -9.52 5.34
CA GLU A 78 -16.12 -10.32 5.34
C GLU A 78 -17.22 -9.67 4.48
N GLU A 79 -17.43 -8.36 4.61
CA GLU A 79 -18.35 -7.59 3.76
C GLU A 79 -17.99 -7.70 2.27
N ALA A 80 -16.69 -7.69 1.95
CA ALA A 80 -16.21 -7.66 0.58
C ALA A 80 -16.15 -9.02 -0.11
N THR A 81 -15.86 -10.10 0.64
CA THR A 81 -15.53 -11.41 0.10
C THR A 81 -16.41 -12.54 0.60
N GLY A 82 -17.22 -12.29 1.64
CA GLY A 82 -17.99 -13.34 2.35
C GLY A 82 -17.11 -14.23 3.25
N TRP A 83 -15.80 -13.97 3.36
CA TRP A 83 -14.89 -14.68 4.25
C TRP A 83 -14.36 -13.76 5.34
N ARG A 84 -14.53 -14.16 6.61
CA ARG A 84 -13.94 -13.46 7.75
C ARG A 84 -12.56 -14.03 8.04
N PRO A 85 -11.48 -13.21 8.09
CA PRO A 85 -10.16 -13.68 8.47
C PRO A 85 -10.15 -14.36 9.84
N ASP A 86 -9.65 -15.57 9.90
CA ASP A 86 -9.56 -16.41 11.10
C ASP A 86 -8.12 -16.63 11.59
N GLY A 87 -7.15 -16.13 10.81
CA GLY A 87 -5.73 -16.09 11.15
C GLY A 87 -5.24 -14.68 11.42
N GLU A 88 -3.91 -14.49 11.28
CA GLU A 88 -3.24 -13.21 11.45
C GLU A 88 -3.72 -12.17 10.43
N VAL A 89 -3.93 -10.95 10.88
CA VAL A 89 -4.09 -9.76 10.03
C VAL A 89 -2.84 -8.90 10.20
N GLU A 90 -1.93 -8.99 9.22
CA GLU A 90 -0.66 -8.29 9.25
C GLU A 90 -0.77 -6.92 8.57
N LEU A 91 -0.55 -5.85 9.32
CA LEU A 91 -0.46 -4.48 8.79
C LEU A 91 0.98 -4.15 8.41
N ILE A 92 1.23 -3.95 7.11
CA ILE A 92 2.51 -3.43 6.61
C ILE A 92 2.39 -1.92 6.40
N THR A 93 3.18 -1.15 7.13
CA THR A 93 3.05 0.30 7.18
C THR A 93 4.35 1.01 7.58
N HIS A 94 4.46 2.30 7.23
CA HIS A 94 5.46 3.18 7.81
C HIS A 94 4.96 3.73 9.15
N PRO A 95 5.73 3.58 10.26
CA PRO A 95 5.40 4.23 11.52
C PRO A 95 5.66 5.74 11.43
N ARG A 96 5.16 6.50 12.40
CA ARG A 96 5.56 7.88 12.60
C ARG A 96 6.98 7.97 13.17
N TYR A 97 7.79 8.85 12.61
CA TYR A 97 9.07 9.25 13.17
C TYR A 97 8.95 10.69 13.69
N PHE A 98 9.26 10.93 14.96
CA PHE A 98 9.13 12.25 15.60
C PHE A 98 7.75 12.89 15.39
N GLY A 99 6.70 12.08 15.44
CA GLY A 99 5.31 12.51 15.22
C GLY A 99 4.91 12.74 13.77
N TYR A 100 5.83 12.74 12.82
CA TYR A 100 5.54 12.86 11.39
C TYR A 100 5.33 11.48 10.75
N VAL A 101 4.32 11.36 9.88
CA VAL A 101 4.08 10.16 9.07
C VAL A 101 4.06 10.51 7.60
N PHE A 102 4.77 9.71 6.83
CA PHE A 102 4.64 9.65 5.38
C PHE A 102 4.35 8.20 4.99
N ASN A 103 3.08 7.91 4.78
CA ASN A 103 2.60 6.55 4.53
C ASN A 103 1.57 6.55 3.39
N PRO A 104 2.04 6.56 2.12
CA PRO A 104 1.15 6.62 0.96
C PRO A 104 0.33 5.35 0.74
N VAL A 105 0.77 4.22 1.30
CA VAL A 105 0.06 2.95 1.22
C VAL A 105 0.30 2.12 2.49
N SER A 106 -0.77 1.54 3.03
CA SER A 106 -0.75 0.46 4.01
C SER A 106 -1.35 -0.79 3.38
N PHE A 107 -0.74 -1.94 3.63
CA PHE A 107 -1.30 -3.23 3.24
C PHE A 107 -1.74 -3.99 4.49
N TYR A 108 -2.91 -4.62 4.43
CA TYR A 108 -3.36 -5.57 5.44
C TYR A 108 -3.41 -6.93 4.76
N PHE A 109 -2.54 -7.81 5.18
CA PHE A 109 -2.47 -9.19 4.69
C PHE A 109 -3.26 -10.09 5.63
N CYS A 110 -4.35 -10.65 5.12
CA CYS A 110 -5.29 -11.45 5.90
C CYS A 110 -5.05 -12.94 5.63
N TYR A 111 -4.59 -13.65 6.65
CA TYR A 111 -4.22 -15.06 6.58
C TYR A 111 -5.31 -15.97 7.14
N ARG A 112 -5.26 -17.26 6.76
CA ARG A 112 -6.05 -18.31 7.39
C ARG A 112 -5.41 -18.72 8.71
N SER A 113 -6.21 -19.33 9.57
CA SER A 113 -5.71 -19.90 10.83
C SER A 113 -4.53 -20.84 10.60
N GLY A 114 -3.46 -20.67 11.39
CA GLY A 114 -2.23 -21.46 11.30
C GLY A 114 -1.23 -21.04 10.22
N GLU A 115 -1.60 -20.16 9.30
CA GLU A 115 -0.67 -19.59 8.31
C GLU A 115 0.19 -18.49 8.96
N ARG A 116 1.48 -18.41 8.55
CA ARG A 116 2.42 -17.39 9.06
C ARG A 116 3.04 -16.61 7.93
N PRO A 117 3.06 -15.26 8.02
CA PRO A 117 3.69 -14.39 7.00
C PRO A 117 5.15 -14.75 6.71
N ALA A 118 5.92 -15.09 7.75
CA ALA A 118 7.35 -15.41 7.64
C ALA A 118 7.65 -16.68 6.83
N ASP A 119 6.69 -17.58 6.65
CA ASP A 119 6.84 -18.80 5.86
C ASP A 119 6.65 -18.53 4.34
N GLY A 120 6.38 -17.28 3.95
CA GLY A 120 6.16 -16.90 2.57
C GLY A 120 4.83 -17.45 2.00
N VAL A 121 3.86 -17.68 2.87
CA VAL A 121 2.51 -18.06 2.48
C VAL A 121 1.81 -16.86 1.84
N VAL A 122 0.98 -17.11 0.85
CA VAL A 122 0.14 -16.10 0.22
C VAL A 122 -1.05 -15.81 1.14
N PRO A 123 -1.29 -14.55 1.57
CA PRO A 123 -2.49 -14.21 2.31
C PRO A 123 -3.73 -14.49 1.46
N LYS A 124 -4.84 -14.91 2.06
CA LYS A 124 -6.09 -15.16 1.33
C LYS A 124 -6.69 -13.87 0.76
N VAL A 125 -6.55 -12.76 1.49
CA VAL A 125 -7.00 -11.44 1.04
C VAL A 125 -5.93 -10.40 1.35
N ILE A 126 -5.73 -9.48 0.42
CA ILE A 126 -4.87 -8.30 0.58
C ILE A 126 -5.77 -7.07 0.56
N VAL A 127 -5.81 -6.32 1.64
CA VAL A 127 -6.46 -5.00 1.67
C VAL A 127 -5.38 -3.94 1.50
N ALA A 128 -5.49 -3.13 0.45
CA ALA A 128 -4.55 -2.05 0.15
C ALA A 128 -5.22 -0.71 0.39
N GLN A 129 -4.84 -0.02 1.47
CA GLN A 129 -5.27 1.34 1.77
C GLN A 129 -4.29 2.33 1.17
N ILE A 130 -4.73 3.09 0.18
CA ILE A 130 -3.96 4.17 -0.43
C ILE A 130 -4.36 5.49 0.21
N THR A 131 -3.38 6.29 0.61
CA THR A 131 -3.59 7.63 1.17
C THR A 131 -2.99 8.67 0.24
N ASN A 132 -3.80 9.61 -0.20
CA ASN A 132 -3.34 10.74 -0.99
C ASN A 132 -2.67 11.77 -0.08
N THR A 133 -1.38 11.98 -0.28
CA THR A 133 -0.57 12.78 0.64
C THR A 133 -0.96 14.26 0.71
N PRO A 134 -1.33 14.98 -0.39
CA PRO A 134 -1.70 16.39 -0.25
C PRO A 134 -3.06 16.63 0.41
N TRP A 135 -4.01 15.70 0.24
CA TRP A 135 -5.41 15.91 0.66
C TRP A 135 -5.86 14.95 1.76
N HIS A 136 -5.04 13.94 2.10
CA HIS A 136 -5.33 12.89 3.09
C HIS A 136 -6.57 12.03 2.79
N ASP A 137 -7.05 12.07 1.54
CA ASP A 137 -8.12 11.18 1.10
C ASP A 137 -7.62 9.73 1.11
N ARG A 138 -8.52 8.81 1.41
CA ARG A 138 -8.22 7.38 1.49
C ARG A 138 -9.10 6.60 0.52
N HIS A 139 -8.51 5.59 -0.08
CA HIS A 139 -9.21 4.63 -0.92
C HIS A 139 -8.68 3.22 -0.65
N VAL A 140 -9.57 2.25 -0.66
CA VAL A 140 -9.25 0.88 -0.29
C VAL A 140 -9.58 -0.05 -1.44
N TYR A 141 -8.62 -0.91 -1.76
CA TYR A 141 -8.82 -2.05 -2.65
C TYR A 141 -8.74 -3.34 -1.83
N CYS A 142 -9.71 -4.21 -2.03
CA CYS A 142 -9.71 -5.56 -1.46
C CYS A 142 -9.42 -6.55 -2.60
N LEU A 143 -8.32 -7.30 -2.45
CA LEU A 143 -7.76 -8.16 -3.48
C LEU A 143 -7.81 -9.60 -2.97
N GLU A 144 -8.70 -10.41 -3.54
CA GLU A 144 -8.81 -11.82 -3.19
C GLU A 144 -7.81 -12.64 -4.01
N THR A 145 -6.92 -13.36 -3.32
CA THR A 145 -5.87 -14.18 -3.96
C THR A 145 -6.41 -15.56 -4.35
N ILE A 146 -5.72 -16.21 -5.27
CA ILE A 146 -6.03 -17.59 -5.65
C ILE A 146 -5.15 -18.62 -4.92
N GLY A 147 -4.16 -18.17 -4.13
CA GLY A 147 -3.22 -19.04 -3.43
C GLY A 147 -2.18 -19.65 -4.36
N ALA A 148 -1.43 -18.79 -5.07
CA ALA A 148 -0.46 -19.23 -6.08
C ALA A 148 0.57 -20.22 -5.51
N GLU A 149 0.79 -21.31 -6.22
CA GLU A 149 1.83 -22.30 -5.92
C GLU A 149 3.24 -21.72 -6.14
N PRO A 150 4.26 -22.22 -5.43
CA PRO A 150 5.62 -21.74 -5.61
C PRO A 150 6.16 -22.14 -7.00
N ASN A 151 6.85 -21.20 -7.63
CA ASN A 151 7.60 -21.48 -8.85
C ASN A 151 8.92 -22.22 -8.52
N GLN A 152 9.74 -22.55 -9.54
CA GLN A 152 11.04 -23.26 -9.39
C GLN A 152 12.01 -22.52 -8.44
N ALA A 153 11.91 -21.20 -8.29
CA ALA A 153 12.73 -20.40 -7.37
C ALA A 153 12.07 -20.22 -5.99
N GLY A 154 10.96 -20.91 -5.70
CA GLY A 154 10.24 -20.87 -4.44
C GLY A 154 9.35 -19.63 -4.24
N TRP A 155 9.15 -18.78 -5.25
CA TRP A 155 8.28 -17.62 -5.17
C TRP A 155 6.84 -17.98 -5.46
N ARG A 156 5.92 -17.57 -4.58
CA ARG A 156 4.47 -17.55 -4.80
C ARG A 156 4.08 -16.15 -5.26
N THR A 157 3.40 -16.03 -6.39
CA THR A 157 3.15 -14.74 -7.01
C THR A 157 1.69 -14.56 -7.42
N GLU A 158 1.05 -13.54 -6.83
CA GLU A 158 -0.30 -13.10 -7.16
C GLU A 158 -0.26 -11.84 -8.03
N ARG A 159 -1.19 -11.76 -9.01
CA ARG A 159 -1.29 -10.63 -9.94
C ARG A 159 -2.72 -10.14 -10.03
N PHE A 160 -2.85 -8.82 -9.97
CA PHE A 160 -4.14 -8.13 -10.04
C PHE A 160 -4.10 -7.04 -11.08
N GLY A 161 -5.17 -6.92 -11.87
CA GLY A 161 -5.36 -5.84 -12.83
C GLY A 161 -6.70 -5.15 -12.58
N PHE A 162 -6.69 -3.81 -12.45
CA PHE A 162 -7.90 -3.05 -12.18
C PHE A 162 -7.77 -1.58 -12.59
N SER A 163 -8.91 -0.97 -12.91
CA SER A 163 -8.95 0.45 -13.26
C SER A 163 -8.67 1.32 -12.05
N LYS A 164 -7.92 2.39 -12.26
CA LYS A 164 -7.64 3.39 -11.24
C LYS A 164 -8.92 4.14 -10.89
N ARG A 165 -9.36 4.04 -9.63
CA ARG A 165 -10.56 4.71 -9.11
C ARG A 165 -10.26 5.85 -8.13
N PHE A 166 -8.97 6.17 -7.91
CA PHE A 166 -8.57 7.14 -6.91
C PHE A 166 -7.44 8.06 -7.41
N HIS A 167 -7.59 9.38 -7.16
CA HIS A 167 -6.60 10.39 -7.56
C HIS A 167 -5.47 10.47 -6.53
N VAL A 168 -4.34 9.81 -6.81
CA VAL A 168 -3.19 9.69 -5.88
C VAL A 168 -2.18 10.82 -6.06
N SER A 169 -2.04 11.36 -7.27
CA SER A 169 -0.98 12.32 -7.60
C SER A 169 -1.44 13.31 -8.66
N PRO A 170 -1.16 14.61 -8.49
CA PRO A 170 -1.52 15.63 -9.48
C PRO A 170 -0.82 15.46 -10.83
N PHE A 171 0.17 14.58 -10.94
CA PHE A 171 0.88 14.28 -12.18
C PHE A 171 0.41 12.99 -12.88
N ASN A 172 -0.65 12.35 -12.40
CA ASN A 172 -1.20 11.13 -12.97
C ASN A 172 -2.71 11.28 -13.20
N GLY A 173 -3.17 11.18 -14.45
CA GLY A 173 -4.59 11.23 -14.83
C GLY A 173 -5.42 10.09 -14.21
N MET A 174 -6.74 10.14 -14.41
CA MET A 174 -7.67 9.12 -13.90
C MET A 174 -7.87 7.95 -14.87
N ASN A 175 -7.72 8.16 -16.18
CA ASN A 175 -7.88 7.11 -17.19
C ASN A 175 -6.65 6.19 -17.23
N GLN A 176 -6.41 5.50 -16.12
CA GLN A 176 -5.27 4.63 -15.93
C GLN A 176 -5.68 3.29 -15.36
N HIS A 177 -4.87 2.28 -15.66
CA HIS A 177 -5.01 0.91 -15.17
C HIS A 177 -3.82 0.55 -14.28
N TYR A 178 -4.11 -0.14 -13.17
CA TYR A 178 -3.10 -0.70 -12.28
C TYR A 178 -2.89 -2.18 -12.58
N GLU A 179 -1.62 -2.58 -12.64
CA GLU A 179 -1.22 -3.98 -12.53
C GLU A 179 -0.35 -4.13 -11.29
N TRP A 180 -0.82 -4.90 -10.34
CA TRP A 180 -0.11 -5.17 -9.10
C TRP A 180 0.36 -6.61 -9.05
N THR A 181 1.59 -6.81 -8.60
CA THR A 181 2.19 -8.12 -8.42
C THR A 181 2.74 -8.20 -7.00
N PHE A 182 2.25 -9.18 -6.24
CA PHE A 182 2.75 -9.51 -4.91
C PHE A 182 3.49 -10.83 -5.00
N SER A 183 4.70 -10.91 -4.48
CA SER A 183 5.50 -12.13 -4.49
C SER A 183 6.07 -12.41 -3.11
N PHE A 184 5.91 -13.63 -2.66
CA PHE A 184 6.23 -14.12 -1.33
C PHE A 184 7.20 -15.29 -1.40
N ARG A 185 8.24 -15.30 -0.54
CA ARG A 185 9.18 -16.41 -0.42
C ARG A 185 9.85 -16.39 0.95
N GLY A 186 9.45 -17.26 1.88
CA GLY A 186 9.95 -17.20 3.25
C GLY A 186 9.86 -15.78 3.81
N PRO A 187 10.96 -15.18 4.30
CA PRO A 187 10.93 -13.82 4.83
C PRO A 187 10.90 -12.73 3.75
N ASP A 188 11.10 -13.07 2.48
CA ASP A 188 11.19 -12.09 1.39
C ASP A 188 9.80 -11.71 0.88
N LEU A 189 9.56 -10.40 0.73
CA LEU A 189 8.36 -9.83 0.12
C LEU A 189 8.75 -8.87 -1.01
N ARG A 190 8.09 -9.01 -2.16
CA ARG A 190 8.19 -8.05 -3.27
C ARG A 190 6.80 -7.60 -3.69
N ILE A 191 6.63 -6.30 -3.81
CA ILE A 191 5.40 -5.70 -4.35
C ILE A 191 5.81 -4.85 -5.54
N HIS A 192 5.22 -5.13 -6.69
CA HIS A 192 5.46 -4.35 -7.91
C HIS A 192 4.14 -3.84 -8.45
N MET A 193 4.10 -2.56 -8.78
CA MET A 193 2.94 -1.88 -9.33
C MET A 193 3.32 -1.23 -10.65
N ASN A 194 2.54 -1.49 -11.70
CA ASN A 194 2.54 -0.74 -12.95
C ASN A 194 1.33 0.18 -13.00
N VAL A 195 1.52 1.36 -13.57
CA VAL A 195 0.46 2.30 -13.95
C VAL A 195 0.50 2.45 -15.46
N LEU A 196 -0.60 2.05 -16.11
CA LEU A 196 -0.75 2.07 -17.56
C LEU A 196 -1.83 3.07 -17.98
N GLU A 197 -1.67 3.64 -19.17
CA GLU A 197 -2.70 4.39 -19.88
C GLU A 197 -2.81 3.80 -21.29
N GLY A 198 -3.91 3.09 -21.56
CA GLY A 198 -3.94 2.14 -22.65
C GLY A 198 -2.82 1.11 -22.49
N ASP A 199 -2.11 0.80 -23.57
CA ASP A 199 -0.97 -0.14 -23.55
C ASP A 199 0.36 0.50 -23.10
N ARG A 200 0.36 1.80 -22.78
CA ARG A 200 1.58 2.53 -22.44
C ARG A 200 1.81 2.56 -20.94
N LYS A 201 2.97 2.03 -20.52
CA LYS A 201 3.41 2.12 -19.13
C LYS A 201 3.92 3.54 -18.82
N HIS A 202 3.22 4.24 -17.92
CA HIS A 202 3.55 5.58 -17.44
C HIS A 202 4.52 5.58 -16.27
N PHE A 203 4.27 4.67 -15.33
CA PHE A 203 4.99 4.64 -14.06
C PHE A 203 5.07 3.22 -13.53
N ASP A 204 6.13 2.89 -12.82
CA ASP A 204 6.20 1.71 -11.97
C ASP A 204 6.84 2.01 -10.60
N ALA A 205 6.38 1.27 -9.60
CA ALA A 205 6.97 1.25 -8.27
C ALA A 205 7.29 -0.20 -7.88
N THR A 206 8.43 -0.39 -7.20
CA THR A 206 8.83 -1.70 -6.70
C THR A 206 9.30 -1.57 -5.28
N LEU A 207 8.68 -2.32 -4.37
CA LEU A 207 9.12 -2.54 -3.00
C LEU A 207 9.76 -3.94 -2.93
N VAL A 208 10.97 -4.03 -2.39
CA VAL A 208 11.64 -5.29 -2.08
C VAL A 208 12.12 -5.21 -0.64
N VAL A 209 11.57 -6.07 0.21
CA VAL A 209 11.85 -6.07 1.64
C VAL A 209 12.03 -7.49 2.16
N GLN A 210 12.77 -7.59 3.27
CA GLN A 210 12.96 -8.82 4.02
C GLN A 210 12.45 -8.63 5.45
N ARG A 211 11.78 -9.64 5.99
CA ARG A 211 11.25 -9.70 7.35
C ARG A 211 12.35 -10.07 8.34
N THR A 212 12.38 -9.39 9.45
CA THR A 212 13.19 -9.75 10.62
C THR A 212 12.32 -9.64 11.88
N PRO A 213 12.54 -10.47 12.92
CA PRO A 213 11.79 -10.34 14.17
C PRO A 213 11.91 -8.92 14.73
N LEU A 214 10.79 -8.32 15.14
CA LEU A 214 10.80 -7.01 15.76
C LEU A 214 11.41 -7.08 17.16
N ASN A 215 12.47 -6.33 17.39
CA ASN A 215 13.14 -6.26 18.68
C ASN A 215 13.70 -4.85 18.95
N ARG A 216 14.16 -4.61 20.17
CA ARG A 216 14.68 -3.31 20.60
C ARG A 216 15.83 -2.80 19.72
N LYS A 217 16.72 -3.71 19.24
CA LYS A 217 17.86 -3.34 18.38
C LYS A 217 17.39 -2.80 17.04
N ASP A 218 16.32 -3.40 16.46
CA ASP A 218 15.74 -2.96 15.18
C ASP A 218 15.09 -1.59 15.32
N VAL A 219 14.36 -1.33 16.42
CA VAL A 219 13.82 0.00 16.73
C VAL A 219 14.95 1.04 16.79
N HIS A 220 16.04 0.77 17.49
CA HIS A 220 17.17 1.69 17.59
C HIS A 220 17.92 1.84 16.26
N ARG A 221 18.07 0.76 15.49
CA ARG A 221 18.68 0.81 14.14
C ARG A 221 17.83 1.64 13.20
N SER A 222 16.52 1.45 13.23
CA SER A 222 15.59 2.19 12.37
C SER A 222 15.62 3.68 12.68
N LEU A 223 15.68 4.07 13.94
CA LEU A 223 15.81 5.48 14.37
C LEU A 223 17.09 6.15 13.88
N ARG A 224 18.18 5.41 13.73
CA ARG A 224 19.44 5.96 13.20
C ARG A 224 19.43 6.07 11.67
N LYS A 225 18.72 5.16 10.99
CA LYS A 225 18.77 5.02 9.54
C LYS A 225 17.62 5.76 8.84
N PHE A 226 16.39 5.60 9.29
CA PHE A 226 15.22 5.98 8.52
C PHE A 226 14.63 7.37 8.77
N PRO A 227 14.79 8.06 9.91
CA PRO A 227 14.27 9.42 10.07
C PRO A 227 14.83 10.38 9.04
N LEU A 228 16.15 10.33 8.82
CA LEU A 228 16.83 11.13 7.80
C LEU A 228 16.37 10.73 6.38
N GLU A 229 16.10 9.44 6.15
CA GLU A 229 15.57 8.96 4.87
C GLU A 229 14.13 9.43 4.65
N ALA A 230 13.26 9.40 5.65
CA ALA A 230 11.90 9.93 5.54
C ALA A 230 11.90 11.42 5.18
N PHE A 231 12.74 12.24 5.82
CA PHE A 231 12.90 13.65 5.46
C PHE A 231 13.48 13.83 4.04
N LYS A 232 14.47 13.05 3.64
CA LYS A 232 15.03 13.07 2.28
C LYS A 232 13.98 12.67 1.25
N VAL A 233 13.15 11.66 1.53
CA VAL A 233 12.07 11.22 0.65
C VAL A 233 11.05 12.34 0.46
N VAL A 234 10.60 12.97 1.55
CA VAL A 234 9.66 14.10 1.49
C VAL A 234 10.27 15.27 0.73
N ALA A 235 11.47 15.70 1.09
CA ALA A 235 12.19 16.75 0.37
C ALA A 235 12.39 16.37 -1.11
N GLY A 236 12.73 15.11 -1.38
CA GLY A 236 12.86 14.56 -2.72
C GLY A 236 11.55 14.62 -3.50
N ILE A 237 10.42 14.27 -2.90
CA ILE A 237 9.08 14.34 -3.55
C ILE A 237 8.78 15.77 -3.97
N TYR A 238 8.93 16.76 -3.07
CA TYR A 238 8.72 18.17 -3.41
C TYR A 238 9.72 18.68 -4.46
N TRP A 239 10.99 18.29 -4.37
CA TRP A 239 11.99 18.60 -5.36
C TRP A 239 11.68 18.00 -6.72
N HIS A 240 11.26 16.73 -6.75
CA HIS A 240 10.87 16.05 -7.98
C HIS A 240 9.57 16.62 -8.56
N ALA A 241 8.60 16.98 -7.73
CA ALA A 241 7.40 17.69 -8.14
C ALA A 241 7.75 19.03 -8.80
N LEU A 242 8.66 19.82 -8.19
CA LEU A 242 9.17 21.05 -8.77
C LEU A 242 9.88 20.81 -10.11
N ARG A 243 10.76 19.82 -10.18
CA ARG A 243 11.44 19.45 -11.44
C ARG A 243 10.47 19.00 -12.53
N LEU A 244 9.45 18.22 -12.19
CA LEU A 244 8.41 17.81 -13.15
C LEU A 244 7.62 19.01 -13.66
N LYS A 245 7.25 19.94 -12.77
CA LYS A 245 6.58 21.19 -13.13
C LYS A 245 7.45 22.04 -14.06
N LEU A 246 8.74 22.20 -13.74
CA LEU A 246 9.70 22.95 -14.58
C LEU A 246 9.96 22.27 -15.93
N LYS A 247 9.79 20.95 -16.02
CA LYS A 247 9.89 20.19 -17.27
C LYS A 247 8.58 20.13 -18.07
N GLY A 248 7.54 20.87 -17.65
CA GLY A 248 6.26 20.94 -18.35
C GLY A 248 5.38 19.70 -18.21
N ALA A 249 5.56 18.90 -17.16
CA ALA A 249 4.65 17.78 -16.92
C ALA A 249 3.23 18.29 -16.63
N PRO A 250 2.18 17.68 -17.23
CA PRO A 250 0.80 18.12 -17.01
C PRO A 250 0.43 18.00 -15.53
N PHE A 251 -0.31 19.00 -15.04
CA PHE A 251 -0.81 19.07 -13.67
C PHE A 251 -2.33 18.88 -13.70
N TYR A 252 -2.84 17.86 -13.00
CA TYR A 252 -4.26 17.56 -12.88
C TYR A 252 -4.78 18.04 -11.53
N SER A 253 -5.81 18.89 -11.55
CA SER A 253 -6.50 19.34 -10.34
C SER A 253 -7.30 18.18 -9.71
N HIS A 254 -7.56 18.28 -8.39
CA HIS A 254 -8.41 17.31 -7.71
C HIS A 254 -9.83 17.34 -8.30
N PRO A 255 -10.47 16.20 -8.58
CA PRO A 255 -11.81 16.13 -9.21
C PRO A 255 -12.86 16.98 -8.50
N ASP A 256 -12.85 16.99 -7.16
CA ASP A 256 -13.83 17.75 -6.34
C ASP A 256 -13.59 19.27 -6.34
N LYS A 257 -12.50 19.75 -6.98
CA LYS A 257 -12.18 21.17 -7.13
C LYS A 257 -12.41 21.71 -8.55
N LEU A 258 -12.89 20.85 -9.46
CA LEU A 258 -13.28 21.29 -10.78
C LEU A 258 -14.61 22.06 -10.67
N PRO A 259 -14.78 23.20 -11.40
CA PRO A 259 -16.07 23.89 -11.49
C PRO A 259 -17.16 22.93 -11.97
N GLU A 260 -18.41 23.13 -11.52
CA GLU A 260 -19.54 22.28 -11.87
C GLU A 260 -19.85 22.15 -13.37
N ASP A 261 -19.19 22.94 -14.21
CA ASP A 261 -19.46 23.03 -15.65
C ASP A 261 -18.73 21.97 -16.49
N ASP A 262 -17.87 21.12 -15.88
CA ASP A 262 -17.21 20.02 -16.58
C ASP A 262 -18.05 18.71 -16.50
N SER A 263 -19.29 18.80 -17.00
CA SER A 263 -20.29 17.71 -17.02
C SER A 263 -19.84 16.47 -17.82
N ALA A 264 -18.83 16.60 -18.67
CA ALA A 264 -18.25 15.49 -19.43
C ALA A 264 -17.41 14.55 -18.56
N TYR A 265 -16.80 15.07 -17.47
CA TYR A 265 -15.99 14.26 -16.55
C TYR A 265 -16.85 13.47 -15.55
N ARG A 266 -18.01 14.02 -15.16
CA ARG A 266 -18.96 13.35 -14.23
C ARG A 266 -19.76 12.22 -14.89
N ARG A 267 -20.00 12.26 -16.20
CA ARG A 267 -20.75 11.21 -16.91
C ARG A 267 -20.00 9.88 -17.07
N GLY A 268 -18.71 9.83 -16.77
CA GLY A 268 -17.94 8.58 -16.72
C GLY A 268 -17.92 7.90 -15.35
N HIS A 269 -18.59 8.47 -14.33
CA HIS A 269 -18.51 8.01 -12.95
C HIS A 269 -19.82 7.48 -12.34
N ASP A 270 -20.96 7.68 -13.04
CA ASP A 270 -22.23 7.11 -12.59
C ASP A 270 -22.58 5.88 -13.43
N ASP A 271 -22.89 4.83 -12.72
CA ASP A 271 -23.49 3.58 -13.17
C ASP A 271 -22.71 2.72 -14.18
N SER A 272 -21.93 1.84 -13.63
CA SER A 272 -22.12 0.43 -13.94
C SER A 272 -21.46 -0.41 -12.85
N GLY A 273 -22.26 -0.96 -11.97
CA GLY A 273 -22.00 -2.24 -11.32
C GLY A 273 -21.94 -3.31 -12.41
N LEU A 274 -20.92 -3.24 -13.24
CA LEU A 274 -20.57 -4.29 -14.17
C LEU A 274 -19.46 -5.09 -13.53
N ASP A 275 -19.82 -6.25 -13.00
CA ASP A 275 -19.01 -7.45 -13.00
C ASP A 275 -18.25 -7.50 -14.34
N VAL A 276 -17.00 -7.07 -14.34
CA VAL A 276 -16.11 -7.34 -15.47
C VAL A 276 -15.60 -8.76 -15.30
N THR A 277 -16.46 -9.71 -15.63
CA THR A 277 -16.01 -10.96 -16.21
C THR A 277 -15.48 -10.62 -17.59
N SER A 278 -14.26 -10.15 -17.69
CA SER A 278 -13.57 -10.04 -18.95
C SER A 278 -13.16 -11.44 -19.40
N SER A 279 -14.01 -12.04 -20.20
CA SER A 279 -13.57 -13.03 -21.18
C SER A 279 -12.66 -12.30 -22.17
N GLU A 280 -11.51 -12.91 -22.44
CA GLU A 280 -10.55 -12.57 -23.48
C GLU A 280 -9.63 -11.35 -23.21
N THR A 281 -8.53 -11.61 -22.69
CA THR A 281 -7.14 -11.23 -22.99
C THR A 281 -6.27 -11.21 -21.73
N ASN A 282 -5.38 -12.11 -21.70
CA ASN A 282 -4.22 -12.28 -20.79
C ASN A 282 -4.37 -13.30 -19.65
N ASP A 283 -3.83 -14.46 -19.93
CA ASP A 283 -3.48 -15.57 -19.02
C ASP A 283 -2.58 -15.18 -17.81
N LYS A 284 -2.38 -13.86 -17.56
CA LYS A 284 -1.43 -13.32 -16.57
C LYS A 284 -2.08 -12.62 -15.38
N ILE A 285 -3.35 -12.26 -15.44
CA ILE A 285 -4.05 -11.54 -14.35
C ILE A 285 -4.97 -12.52 -13.64
N ARG A 286 -4.75 -12.71 -12.34
CA ARG A 286 -5.47 -13.65 -11.50
C ARG A 286 -5.90 -12.94 -10.22
N GLY A 287 -7.11 -13.22 -9.75
CA GLY A 287 -7.68 -12.68 -8.51
C GLY A 287 -8.82 -11.68 -8.71
N ARG A 288 -9.72 -11.61 -7.72
CA ARG A 288 -10.86 -10.70 -7.70
C ARG A 288 -10.48 -9.39 -6.99
N VAL A 289 -10.97 -8.26 -7.52
CA VAL A 289 -10.71 -6.92 -6.97
C VAL A 289 -12.01 -6.20 -6.69
N SER A 290 -12.15 -5.64 -5.50
CA SER A 290 -13.22 -4.72 -5.12
C SER A 290 -12.63 -3.44 -4.49
N SER A 291 -13.37 -2.33 -4.49
CA SER A 291 -12.83 -1.04 -4.03
C SER A 291 -13.88 -0.15 -3.38
N TRP A 292 -13.47 0.63 -2.36
CA TRP A 292 -14.31 1.56 -1.61
C TRP A 292 -13.56 2.86 -1.27
N ARG A 293 -14.33 3.98 -1.15
CA ARG A 293 -13.84 5.19 -0.47
C ARG A 293 -14.11 5.05 1.03
N THR A 294 -13.18 5.42 1.87
CA THR A 294 -13.32 5.49 3.33
C THR A 294 -13.12 6.93 3.80
#